data_60d336b6a49c651a994015dba293dfb5
#
_entry.id   60d336b6a49c651a994015dba293dfb5
#
_cell.length_a   1.000
_cell.length_b   1.000
_cell.length_c   1.000
_cell.angle_alpha   90.00
_cell.angle_beta   90.00
_cell.angle_gamma   90.00
#
_symmetry.space_group_name_H-M   'P 1'
#
loop_
_entity.id
_entity.type
_entity.pdbx_description
1 polymer ?
#
loop_
_entity_poly.entity_id
_entity_poly.type
_entity_poly.pdbx_seq_one_letter_code
_entity_poly.pdbx_strand_id
1 'polypeptide(L)'
;NHRHALTNLPKGSILTPHPKELERLVGKCQDSYERLTKAIELARTAKVHIVLKGAYSAIITPTGKCFFNPTGNPGMATAGSGDVLTGIILALLAQGYTAEEAAKTGTFVHGLAGDFARKKLGTIGLTAGDIVNNLPMAWRLVSE
;
A
#
# COMPACT_ATOMS: atom_id res chain seq x y z
N ASN A 1 -5.56 -16.43 -18.08
CA ASN A 1 -6.25 -16.59 -16.79
C ASN A 1 -5.36 -16.03 -15.70
N HIS A 2 -5.57 -14.77 -15.27
CA HIS A 2 -4.69 -14.06 -14.34
C HIS A 2 -4.54 -14.76 -12.97
N ARG A 3 -5.48 -15.59 -12.56
CA ARG A 3 -5.42 -16.34 -11.28
C ARG A 3 -4.26 -17.34 -11.22
N HIS A 4 -3.91 -17.99 -12.32
CA HIS A 4 -2.76 -18.92 -12.34
C HIS A 4 -1.41 -18.22 -12.17
N ALA A 5 -1.28 -16.96 -12.61
CA ALA A 5 -0.06 -16.21 -12.42
C ALA A 5 0.20 -15.86 -10.93
N LEU A 6 -0.87 -15.64 -10.16
CA LEU A 6 -0.76 -15.26 -8.74
C LEU A 6 -0.31 -16.42 -7.85
N THR A 7 -0.66 -17.66 -8.19
CA THR A 7 -0.24 -18.84 -7.41
C THR A 7 1.25 -19.18 -7.57
N ASN A 8 1.90 -18.61 -8.59
CA ASN A 8 3.33 -18.80 -8.87
C ASN A 8 4.21 -17.66 -8.35
N LEU A 9 3.63 -16.71 -7.62
CA LEU A 9 4.43 -15.63 -7.03
C LEU A 9 5.36 -16.15 -5.95
N PRO A 10 6.60 -15.64 -5.86
CA PRO A 10 7.53 -16.00 -4.80
C PRO A 10 6.94 -15.72 -3.41
N LYS A 11 7.32 -16.55 -2.45
CA LYS A 11 6.98 -16.29 -1.03
C LYS A 11 7.51 -14.91 -0.62
N GLY A 12 6.69 -14.14 0.08
CA GLY A 12 7.03 -12.79 0.50
C GLY A 12 6.67 -11.70 -0.53
N SER A 13 6.08 -12.05 -1.67
CA SER A 13 5.56 -11.05 -2.61
C SER A 13 4.52 -10.14 -1.96
N ILE A 14 4.56 -8.87 -2.33
CA ILE A 14 3.62 -7.85 -1.87
C ILE A 14 2.91 -7.25 -3.09
N LEU A 15 1.59 -7.33 -3.12
CA LEU A 15 0.75 -6.68 -4.12
C LEU A 15 0.23 -5.36 -3.56
N THR A 16 0.20 -4.31 -4.37
CA THR A 16 -0.25 -2.97 -3.96
C THR A 16 -1.44 -2.46 -4.80
N PRO A 17 -2.54 -3.23 -4.90
CA PRO A 17 -3.65 -2.85 -5.77
C PRO A 17 -4.44 -1.67 -5.22
N HIS A 18 -4.92 -0.79 -6.10
CA HIS A 18 -6.07 0.05 -5.81
C HIS A 18 -7.39 -0.76 -6.00
N PRO A 19 -8.57 -0.29 -5.55
CA PRO A 19 -9.81 -1.05 -5.60
C PRO A 19 -10.14 -1.67 -6.97
N LYS A 20 -9.99 -0.91 -8.05
CA LYS A 20 -10.28 -1.41 -9.41
C LYS A 20 -9.27 -2.46 -9.90
N GLU A 21 -8.01 -2.36 -9.48
CA GLU A 21 -6.99 -3.39 -9.78
C GLU A 21 -7.31 -4.68 -9.04
N LEU A 22 -7.70 -4.59 -7.77
CA LEU A 22 -8.13 -5.76 -7.01
C LEU A 22 -9.34 -6.44 -7.68
N GLU A 23 -10.34 -5.67 -8.10
CA GLU A 23 -11.53 -6.22 -8.76
C GLU A 23 -11.22 -6.96 -10.08
N ARG A 24 -10.15 -6.61 -10.77
CA ARG A 24 -9.68 -7.38 -11.94
C ARG A 24 -9.17 -8.78 -11.55
N LEU A 25 -8.69 -8.94 -10.33
CA LEU A 25 -8.15 -10.20 -9.82
C LEU A 25 -9.24 -11.07 -9.18
N VAL A 26 -10.16 -10.46 -8.42
CA VAL A 26 -11.13 -11.18 -7.57
C VAL A 26 -12.58 -11.07 -8.06
N GLY A 27 -12.84 -10.29 -9.12
CA GLY A 27 -14.17 -9.95 -9.59
C GLY A 27 -14.75 -8.71 -8.91
N LYS A 28 -15.85 -8.20 -9.46
CA LYS A 28 -16.54 -7.01 -8.93
C LYS A 28 -16.93 -7.20 -7.47
N CYS A 29 -16.88 -6.10 -6.71
CA CYS A 29 -17.29 -6.03 -5.32
C CYS A 29 -18.45 -5.05 -5.17
N GLN A 30 -19.46 -5.41 -4.39
CA GLN A 30 -20.65 -4.58 -4.15
C GLN A 30 -20.32 -3.40 -3.23
N ASP A 31 -19.45 -3.64 -2.23
CA ASP A 31 -19.06 -2.66 -1.23
C ASP A 31 -17.61 -2.84 -0.75
N SER A 32 -17.21 -2.03 0.20
CA SER A 32 -15.86 -2.08 0.79
C SER A 32 -15.63 -3.30 1.67
N TYR A 33 -16.68 -3.83 2.30
CA TYR A 33 -16.60 -5.03 3.12
C TYR A 33 -16.34 -6.27 2.27
N GLU A 34 -17.11 -6.45 1.19
CA GLU A 34 -16.89 -7.55 0.25
C GLU A 34 -15.50 -7.45 -0.39
N ARG A 35 -15.06 -6.23 -0.73
CA ARG A 35 -13.72 -5.99 -1.27
C ARG A 35 -12.63 -6.43 -0.31
N LEU A 36 -12.75 -6.07 0.97
CA LEU A 36 -11.78 -6.47 1.99
C LEU A 36 -11.79 -8.00 2.18
N THR A 37 -12.96 -8.61 2.25
CA THR A 37 -13.11 -10.06 2.39
C THR A 37 -12.44 -10.81 1.24
N LYS A 38 -12.69 -10.41 0.00
CA LYS A 38 -12.05 -10.99 -1.19
C LYS A 38 -10.54 -10.76 -1.23
N ALA A 39 -10.06 -9.61 -0.74
CA ALA A 39 -8.63 -9.35 -0.62
C ALA A 39 -7.95 -10.28 0.42
N ILE A 40 -8.60 -10.52 1.55
CA ILE A 40 -8.13 -11.47 2.57
C ILE A 40 -8.07 -12.90 2.02
N GLU A 41 -9.11 -13.32 1.29
CA GLU A 41 -9.15 -14.63 0.63
C GLU A 41 -8.03 -14.77 -0.40
N LEU A 42 -7.81 -13.75 -1.23
CA LEU A 42 -6.72 -13.73 -2.20
C LEU A 42 -5.35 -13.82 -1.53
N ALA A 43 -5.12 -13.05 -0.46
CA ALA A 43 -3.85 -13.06 0.28
C ALA A 43 -3.54 -14.47 0.84
N ARG A 44 -4.55 -15.15 1.39
CA ARG A 44 -4.43 -16.52 1.92
C ARG A 44 -4.16 -17.55 0.81
N THR A 45 -4.94 -17.48 -0.27
CA THR A 45 -4.87 -18.46 -1.38
C THR A 45 -3.56 -18.32 -2.15
N ALA A 46 -3.15 -17.11 -2.49
CA ALA A 46 -1.93 -16.84 -3.23
C ALA A 46 -0.68 -16.80 -2.32
N LYS A 47 -0.85 -16.84 -0.99
CA LYS A 47 0.23 -16.73 0.02
C LYS A 47 1.08 -15.47 -0.14
N VAL A 48 0.43 -14.34 -0.46
CA VAL A 48 1.06 -13.04 -0.66
C VAL A 48 0.57 -12.02 0.36
N HIS A 49 1.34 -10.95 0.55
CA HIS A 49 0.87 -9.77 1.25
C HIS A 49 0.11 -8.86 0.28
N ILE A 50 -0.91 -8.16 0.76
CA ILE A 50 -1.66 -7.19 -0.06
C ILE A 50 -1.73 -5.87 0.69
N VAL A 51 -1.34 -4.80 0.03
CA VAL A 51 -1.63 -3.42 0.45
C VAL A 51 -2.77 -2.92 -0.42
N LEU A 52 -3.99 -3.05 0.06
CA LEU A 52 -5.19 -2.54 -0.60
C LEU A 52 -5.26 -1.02 -0.38
N LYS A 53 -4.93 -0.26 -1.44
CA LYS A 53 -4.89 1.20 -1.38
C LYS A 53 -6.29 1.80 -1.22
N GLY A 54 -6.41 2.82 -0.36
CA GLY A 54 -7.66 3.53 -0.10
C GLY A 54 -7.45 4.63 0.94
N ALA A 55 -8.54 5.27 1.38
CA ALA A 55 -8.49 6.31 2.42
C ALA A 55 -7.83 5.81 3.71
N TYR A 56 -8.08 4.54 4.06
CA TYR A 56 -7.37 3.79 5.09
C TYR A 56 -6.84 2.53 4.42
N SER A 57 -5.62 2.59 3.88
CA SER A 57 -5.02 1.43 3.21
C SER A 57 -4.98 0.24 4.15
N ALA A 58 -5.45 -0.92 3.67
CA ALA A 58 -5.44 -2.15 4.44
C ALA A 58 -4.23 -3.00 4.09
N ILE A 59 -3.43 -3.36 5.09
CA ILE A 59 -2.28 -4.26 4.93
C ILE A 59 -2.72 -5.65 5.39
N ILE A 60 -2.74 -6.59 4.46
CA ILE A 60 -3.26 -7.94 4.66
C ILE A 60 -2.13 -8.94 4.52
N THR A 61 -1.99 -9.82 5.51
CA THR A 61 -0.97 -10.88 5.50
C THR A 61 -1.49 -12.18 4.87
N PRO A 62 -0.60 -13.10 4.48
CA PRO A 62 -0.99 -14.44 3.99
C PRO A 62 -1.80 -15.27 5.02
N THR A 63 -1.70 -14.93 6.30
CA THR A 63 -2.49 -15.57 7.37
C THR A 63 -3.89 -14.95 7.52
N GLY A 64 -4.16 -13.86 6.81
CA GLY A 64 -5.43 -13.14 6.87
C GLY A 64 -5.51 -12.10 7.98
N LYS A 65 -4.41 -11.78 8.68
CA LYS A 65 -4.37 -10.60 9.55
C LYS A 65 -4.49 -9.35 8.72
N CYS A 66 -5.25 -8.37 9.20
CA CYS A 66 -5.49 -7.12 8.52
C CYS A 66 -5.14 -5.94 9.45
N PHE A 67 -4.35 -5.00 8.94
CA PHE A 67 -3.97 -3.76 9.63
C PHE A 67 -4.43 -2.57 8.78
N PHE A 68 -4.91 -1.52 9.42
CA PHE A 68 -5.32 -0.31 8.72
C PHE A 68 -4.30 0.81 8.94
N ASN A 69 -3.89 1.45 7.85
CA ASN A 69 -2.97 2.58 7.91
C ASN A 69 -3.73 3.88 8.20
N PRO A 70 -3.39 4.62 9.28
CA PRO A 70 -4.07 5.86 9.64
C PRO A 70 -3.52 7.11 8.93
N THR A 71 -2.38 6.99 8.22
CA THR A 71 -1.72 8.13 7.56
C THR A 71 -2.16 8.29 6.11
N GLY A 72 -1.96 9.46 5.55
CA GLY A 72 -2.32 9.78 4.19
C GLY A 72 -3.57 10.67 4.09
N ASN A 73 -3.75 11.24 2.91
CA ASN A 73 -4.84 12.20 2.65
C ASN A 73 -5.31 12.11 1.19
N PRO A 74 -6.48 12.68 0.87
CA PRO A 74 -7.03 12.63 -0.48
C PRO A 74 -6.16 13.25 -1.58
N GLY A 75 -5.29 14.22 -1.25
CA GLY A 75 -4.34 14.82 -2.19
C GLY A 75 -3.34 13.83 -2.77
N MET A 76 -3.13 12.71 -2.09
CA MET A 76 -2.25 11.63 -2.57
C MET A 76 -2.86 10.78 -3.69
N ALA A 77 -4.12 11.01 -4.07
CA ALA A 77 -4.76 10.38 -5.22
C ALA A 77 -4.29 11.04 -6.53
N THR A 78 -2.99 11.06 -6.75
CA THR A 78 -2.29 11.66 -7.90
C THR A 78 -1.48 10.61 -8.64
N ALA A 79 -1.20 10.85 -9.93
CA ALA A 79 -0.39 9.97 -10.75
C ALA A 79 1.02 9.79 -10.14
N GLY A 80 1.52 8.55 -10.12
CA GLY A 80 2.84 8.21 -9.59
C GLY A 80 2.89 7.97 -8.07
N SER A 81 1.87 8.34 -7.29
CA SER A 81 1.85 8.11 -5.84
C SER A 81 1.98 6.61 -5.49
N GLY A 82 1.34 5.74 -6.26
CA GLY A 82 1.46 4.28 -6.10
C GLY A 82 2.86 3.75 -6.40
N ASP A 83 3.55 4.36 -7.37
CA ASP A 83 4.93 3.99 -7.72
C ASP A 83 5.90 4.38 -6.60
N VAL A 84 5.68 5.53 -5.97
CA VAL A 84 6.43 5.95 -4.76
C VAL A 84 6.26 4.93 -3.64
N LEU A 85 5.02 4.50 -3.36
CA LEU A 85 4.75 3.48 -2.36
C LEU A 85 5.50 2.17 -2.67
N THR A 86 5.44 1.73 -3.92
CA THR A 86 6.14 0.51 -4.36
C THR A 86 7.64 0.63 -4.18
N GLY A 87 8.23 1.79 -4.52
CA GLY A 87 9.64 2.07 -4.33
C GLY A 87 10.07 2.02 -2.86
N ILE A 88 9.26 2.60 -1.95
CA ILE A 88 9.53 2.57 -0.51
C ILE A 88 9.51 1.12 0.02
N ILE A 89 8.48 0.36 -0.33
CA ILE A 89 8.36 -1.04 0.09
C ILE A 89 9.53 -1.87 -0.43
N LEU A 90 9.89 -1.71 -1.70
CA LEU A 90 11.02 -2.39 -2.31
C LEU A 90 12.35 -2.06 -1.60
N ALA A 91 12.57 -0.79 -1.28
CA ALA A 91 13.76 -0.35 -0.56
C ALA A 91 13.86 -0.98 0.84
N LEU A 92 12.75 -1.14 1.55
CA LEU A 92 12.73 -1.82 2.84
C LEU A 92 13.02 -3.32 2.71
N LEU A 93 12.42 -3.99 1.72
CA LEU A 93 12.73 -5.40 1.43
C LEU A 93 14.21 -5.60 1.11
N ALA A 94 14.80 -4.70 0.30
CA ALA A 94 16.22 -4.74 -0.05
C ALA A 94 17.15 -4.55 1.17
N GLN A 95 16.66 -3.90 2.22
CA GLN A 95 17.36 -3.72 3.50
C GLN A 95 17.14 -4.87 4.49
N GLY A 96 16.40 -5.92 4.10
CA GLY A 96 16.21 -7.12 4.92
C GLY A 96 14.97 -7.09 5.82
N TYR A 97 14.10 -6.10 5.70
CA TYR A 97 12.80 -6.13 6.38
C TYR A 97 11.95 -7.30 5.87
N THR A 98 11.19 -7.90 6.76
CA THR A 98 10.18 -8.90 6.36
C THR A 98 9.10 -8.25 5.49
N ALA A 99 8.40 -9.05 4.69
CA ALA A 99 7.33 -8.53 3.84
C ALA A 99 6.21 -7.83 4.64
N GLU A 100 5.88 -8.33 5.84
CA GLU A 100 4.90 -7.68 6.71
C GLU A 100 5.41 -6.33 7.22
N GLU A 101 6.65 -6.26 7.70
CA GLU A 101 7.26 -5.01 8.18
C GLU A 101 7.38 -3.99 7.05
N ALA A 102 7.89 -4.41 5.88
CA ALA A 102 8.03 -3.54 4.71
C ALA A 102 6.68 -2.98 4.25
N ALA A 103 5.64 -3.80 4.20
CA ALA A 103 4.30 -3.36 3.82
C ALA A 103 3.72 -2.37 4.84
N LYS A 104 3.82 -2.64 6.13
CA LYS A 104 3.30 -1.78 7.21
C LYS A 104 4.06 -0.46 7.29
N THR A 105 5.37 -0.53 7.43
CA THR A 105 6.23 0.66 7.57
C THR A 105 6.22 1.50 6.30
N GLY A 106 6.33 0.87 5.13
CA GLY A 106 6.31 1.56 3.85
C GLY A 106 5.01 2.31 3.60
N THR A 107 3.86 1.69 3.91
CA THR A 107 2.56 2.34 3.76
C THR A 107 2.39 3.50 4.74
N PHE A 108 2.83 3.33 5.98
CA PHE A 108 2.78 4.38 7.01
C PHE A 108 3.62 5.60 6.64
N VAL A 109 4.89 5.38 6.29
CA VAL A 109 5.83 6.44 5.91
C VAL A 109 5.39 7.17 4.64
N HIS A 110 4.90 6.43 3.64
CA HIS A 110 4.32 7.01 2.43
C HIS A 110 3.17 7.96 2.74
N GLY A 111 2.21 7.52 3.56
CA GLY A 111 1.08 8.34 3.98
C GLY A 111 1.52 9.56 4.79
N LEU A 112 2.45 9.40 5.72
CA LEU A 112 2.99 10.47 6.56
C LEU A 112 3.72 11.53 5.72
N ALA A 113 4.52 11.12 4.73
CA ALA A 113 5.16 12.04 3.78
C ALA A 113 4.14 12.84 2.97
N GLY A 114 3.05 12.19 2.54
CA GLY A 114 1.91 12.87 1.91
C GLY A 114 1.21 13.86 2.83
N ASP A 115 1.09 13.56 4.12
CA ASP A 115 0.50 14.46 5.11
C ASP A 115 1.39 15.70 5.35
N PHE A 116 2.71 15.52 5.38
CA PHE A 116 3.64 16.66 5.43
C PHE A 116 3.57 17.51 4.16
N ALA A 117 3.49 16.88 2.97
CA ALA A 117 3.34 17.59 1.72
C ALA A 117 2.03 18.41 1.70
N ARG A 118 0.91 17.81 2.13
CA ARG A 118 -0.39 18.51 2.21
C ARG A 118 -0.34 19.73 3.13
N LYS A 119 0.33 19.64 4.27
CA LYS A 119 0.47 20.79 5.19
C LYS A 119 1.18 21.98 4.56
N LYS A 120 2.11 21.74 3.64
CA LYS A 120 2.88 22.80 2.94
C LYS A 120 2.16 23.32 1.70
N LEU A 121 1.53 22.46 0.91
CA LEU A 121 1.08 22.76 -0.45
C LEU A 121 -0.44 22.72 -0.62
N GLY A 122 -1.17 22.26 0.39
CA GLY A 122 -2.60 21.99 0.28
C GLY A 122 -2.86 20.64 -0.44
N THR A 123 -4.15 20.35 -0.65
CA THR A 123 -4.61 19.06 -1.20
C THR A 123 -4.57 19.03 -2.73
N ILE A 124 -4.90 20.17 -3.39
CA ILE A 124 -5.15 20.20 -4.84
C ILE A 124 -3.86 20.12 -5.66
N GLY A 125 -2.79 20.76 -5.19
CA GLY A 125 -1.51 20.84 -5.93
C GLY A 125 -0.51 19.74 -5.61
N LEU A 126 -0.88 18.76 -4.78
CA LEU A 126 0.04 17.73 -4.33
C LEU A 126 0.39 16.73 -5.44
N THR A 127 1.69 16.52 -5.66
CA THR A 127 2.23 15.60 -6.65
C THR A 127 2.98 14.42 -6.01
N ALA A 128 3.28 13.38 -6.77
CA ALA A 128 4.13 12.28 -6.31
C ALA A 128 5.54 12.75 -5.93
N GLY A 129 6.09 13.74 -6.64
CA GLY A 129 7.38 14.36 -6.30
C GLY A 129 7.38 15.02 -4.93
N ASP A 130 6.26 15.62 -4.53
CA ASP A 130 6.13 16.25 -3.21
C ASP A 130 6.12 15.20 -2.10
N ILE A 131 5.54 14.03 -2.35
CA ILE A 131 5.61 12.90 -1.41
C ILE A 131 7.07 12.47 -1.24
N VAL A 132 7.82 12.28 -2.34
CA VAL A 132 9.24 11.91 -2.32
C VAL A 132 10.05 12.95 -1.53
N ASN A 133 9.85 14.24 -1.80
CA ASN A 133 10.57 15.33 -1.15
C ASN A 133 10.32 15.43 0.38
N ASN A 134 9.21 14.86 0.86
CA ASN A 134 8.88 14.83 2.30
C ASN A 134 9.20 13.49 2.97
N LEU A 135 9.72 12.48 2.26
CA LEU A 135 10.16 11.21 2.85
C LEU A 135 11.22 11.39 3.95
N PRO A 136 12.26 12.23 3.79
CA PRO A 136 13.25 12.43 4.86
C PRO A 136 12.63 12.86 6.20
N MET A 137 11.63 13.76 6.15
CA MET A 137 10.91 14.19 7.34
C MET A 137 10.07 13.06 7.95
N ALA A 138 9.41 12.26 7.12
CA ALA A 138 8.62 11.12 7.57
C ALA A 138 9.51 10.06 8.23
N TRP A 139 10.65 9.74 7.64
CA TRP A 139 11.61 8.81 8.21
C TRP A 139 12.16 9.28 9.53
N ARG A 140 12.53 10.54 9.62
CA ARG A 140 13.03 11.13 10.87
C ARG A 140 12.05 10.91 12.04
N LEU A 141 10.76 11.12 11.80
CA LEU A 141 9.74 10.97 12.84
C LEU A 141 9.55 9.51 13.31
N VAL A 142 9.80 8.51 12.47
CA VAL A 142 9.63 7.09 12.82
C VAL A 142 10.90 6.43 13.33
N SER A 143 12.06 7.10 13.20
CA SER A 143 13.36 6.59 13.65
C SER A 143 13.83 7.20 14.97
N GLU A 144 13.20 8.27 15.44
CA GLU A 144 13.40 8.90 16.75
C GLU A 144 12.40 8.35 17.77
#